data_fb284c2e9285df958c7c200f842a7092
#
_entry.id   fb284c2e9285df958c7c200f842a7092
#
_cell.length_a   1.000
_cell.length_b   1.000
_cell.length_c   1.000
_cell.angle_alpha   90.00
_cell.angle_beta   90.00
_cell.angle_gamma   90.00
#
_symmetry.space_group_name_H-M   'P 1'
#
loop_
_entity.id
_entity.type
_entity.pdbx_description
1 polymer ?
#
loop_
_entity_poly.entity_id
_entity_poly.type
_entity_poly.pdbx_seq_one_letter_code
_entity_poly.pdbx_strand_id
1 'polypeptide(L)'
;ILFLSFEPTINQWHSSFFNESIFFSLQIIILAFFLKINKDLSDYILIGLFCGILFLQKSVGMYYFLIILFFITITKYSEKIKKISLFLISYLIVCLLVGYTNYLRSNNFYFTPLQTKEAMFIYVLPKIYEEKYKISFKEAKSKIIKKTKIWIDENKVDAKIQDNLFATSFGSELDQ
;
A
#
# COMPACT_ATOMS: atom_id res chain seq x y z
N ILE A 1 -15.24 -16.14 12.50
CA ILE A 1 -14.79 -14.76 12.85
C ILE A 1 -14.60 -14.62 14.35
N LEU A 2 -15.60 -14.94 15.19
CA LEU A 2 -15.50 -14.87 16.67
C LEU A 2 -14.31 -15.66 17.23
N PHE A 3 -14.05 -16.87 16.72
CA PHE A 3 -12.93 -17.70 17.16
C PHE A 3 -11.56 -17.01 16.90
N LEU A 4 -11.39 -16.39 15.73
CA LEU A 4 -10.16 -15.67 15.40
C LEU A 4 -9.96 -14.42 16.26
N SER A 5 -11.04 -13.80 16.75
CA SER A 5 -10.96 -12.63 17.63
C SER A 5 -10.45 -12.96 19.04
N PHE A 6 -10.53 -14.21 19.47
CA PHE A 6 -10.06 -14.67 20.78
C PHE A 6 -8.68 -15.34 20.74
N GLU A 7 -8.11 -15.52 19.55
CA GLU A 7 -6.77 -16.11 19.41
C GLU A 7 -5.71 -15.13 19.91
N PRO A 8 -4.89 -15.50 20.95
CA PRO A 8 -3.98 -14.55 21.60
C PRO A 8 -2.91 -13.99 20.66
N THR A 9 -2.41 -14.80 19.72
CA THR A 9 -1.37 -14.40 18.78
C THR A 9 -1.90 -13.30 17.84
N ILE A 10 -3.13 -13.44 17.35
CA ILE A 10 -3.79 -12.44 16.51
C ILE A 10 -3.99 -11.15 17.30
N ASN A 11 -4.46 -11.23 18.55
CA ASN A 11 -4.64 -10.06 19.40
C ASN A 11 -3.32 -9.35 19.71
N GLN A 12 -2.24 -10.09 19.92
CA GLN A 12 -0.91 -9.52 20.12
C GLN A 12 -0.41 -8.80 18.85
N TRP A 13 -0.66 -9.35 17.67
CA TRP A 13 -0.37 -8.69 16.40
C TRP A 13 -1.19 -7.42 16.21
N HIS A 14 -2.47 -7.46 16.58
CA HIS A 14 -3.34 -6.28 16.54
C HIS A 14 -2.84 -5.13 17.42
N SER A 15 -2.36 -5.44 18.61
CA SER A 15 -1.84 -4.42 19.55
C SER A 15 -0.46 -3.89 19.17
N SER A 16 0.41 -4.74 18.60
CA SER A 16 1.81 -4.40 18.33
C SER A 16 2.04 -3.77 16.96
N PHE A 17 1.18 -4.06 15.97
CA PHE A 17 1.35 -3.63 14.58
C PHE A 17 0.04 -3.17 13.96
N PHE A 18 -0.38 -1.96 14.28
CA PHE A 18 -1.67 -1.39 13.84
C PHE A 18 -1.91 -1.52 12.33
N ASN A 19 -0.90 -1.24 11.50
CA ASN A 19 -1.01 -1.36 10.04
C ASN A 19 -1.19 -2.81 9.57
N GLU A 20 -0.51 -3.75 10.22
CA GLU A 20 -0.63 -5.18 9.92
C GLU A 20 -2.02 -5.69 10.31
N SER A 21 -2.54 -5.25 11.44
CA SER A 21 -3.84 -5.67 11.92
C SER A 21 -4.97 -5.22 10.99
N ILE A 22 -4.94 -3.98 10.49
CA ILE A 22 -5.91 -3.49 9.51
C ILE A 22 -5.80 -4.31 8.21
N PHE A 23 -4.59 -4.54 7.72
CA PHE A 23 -4.35 -5.31 6.51
C PHE A 23 -4.92 -6.73 6.63
N PHE A 24 -4.66 -7.39 7.75
CA PHE A 24 -5.16 -8.74 8.01
C PHE A 24 -6.69 -8.78 8.18
N SER A 25 -7.27 -7.81 8.89
CA SER A 25 -8.72 -7.71 9.05
C SER A 25 -9.44 -7.51 7.71
N LEU A 26 -8.89 -6.67 6.83
CA LEU A 26 -9.43 -6.47 5.48
C LEU A 26 -9.38 -7.75 4.65
N GLN A 27 -8.30 -8.54 4.75
CA GLN A 27 -8.21 -9.84 4.08
C GLN A 27 -9.31 -10.80 4.54
N ILE A 28 -9.57 -10.88 5.85
CA ILE A 28 -10.63 -11.72 6.41
C ILE A 28 -12.00 -11.25 5.91
N ILE A 29 -12.26 -9.94 5.89
CA ILE A 29 -13.51 -9.37 5.40
C ILE A 29 -13.71 -9.72 3.92
N ILE A 30 -12.69 -9.51 3.09
CA ILE A 30 -12.74 -9.85 1.66
C ILE A 30 -13.04 -11.33 1.48
N LEU A 31 -12.36 -12.19 2.22
CA LEU A 31 -12.56 -13.63 2.15
C LEU A 31 -13.96 -14.04 2.60
N ALA A 32 -14.49 -13.43 3.66
CA ALA A 32 -15.85 -13.68 4.15
C ALA A 32 -16.91 -13.33 3.09
N PHE A 33 -16.81 -12.17 2.45
CA PHE A 33 -17.69 -11.81 1.34
C PHE A 33 -17.50 -12.71 0.12
N PHE A 34 -16.25 -13.07 -0.17
CA PHE A 34 -15.95 -13.96 -1.31
C PHE A 34 -16.46 -15.38 -1.12
N LEU A 35 -16.48 -15.90 0.11
CA LEU A 35 -16.97 -17.24 0.43
C LEU A 35 -18.49 -17.30 0.71
N LYS A 36 -19.17 -16.16 0.77
CA LYS A 36 -20.63 -16.10 0.94
C LYS A 36 -21.33 -16.96 -0.15
N ILE A 37 -22.23 -17.86 0.25
CA ILE A 37 -22.89 -18.84 -0.64
C ILE A 37 -23.80 -18.13 -1.63
N ASN A 38 -24.70 -17.25 -1.15
CA ASN A 38 -25.62 -16.48 -1.97
C ASN A 38 -25.07 -15.06 -2.17
N LYS A 39 -24.30 -14.84 -3.23
CA LYS A 39 -23.71 -13.54 -3.56
C LYS A 39 -24.65 -12.70 -4.41
N ASP A 40 -24.94 -11.51 -3.93
CA ASP A 40 -25.61 -10.46 -4.68
C ASP A 40 -24.62 -9.64 -5.51
N LEU A 41 -25.11 -8.81 -6.41
CA LEU A 41 -24.26 -7.90 -7.19
C LEU A 41 -23.51 -6.89 -6.30
N SER A 42 -24.14 -6.48 -5.19
CA SER A 42 -23.54 -5.61 -4.18
C SER A 42 -22.31 -6.22 -3.50
N ASP A 43 -22.27 -7.54 -3.33
CA ASP A 43 -21.11 -8.20 -2.74
C ASP A 43 -19.84 -8.01 -3.60
N TYR A 44 -19.98 -8.04 -4.94
CA TYR A 44 -18.86 -7.80 -5.85
C TYR A 44 -18.37 -6.35 -5.81
N ILE A 45 -19.26 -5.40 -5.57
CA ILE A 45 -18.89 -4.00 -5.34
C ILE A 45 -18.09 -3.89 -4.04
N LEU A 46 -18.58 -4.48 -2.94
CA LEU A 46 -17.90 -4.44 -1.65
C LEU A 46 -16.53 -5.14 -1.70
N ILE A 47 -16.43 -6.31 -2.33
CA ILE A 47 -15.16 -7.01 -2.51
C ILE A 47 -14.18 -6.13 -3.29
N GLY A 48 -14.62 -5.47 -4.36
CA GLY A 48 -13.77 -4.57 -5.14
C GLY A 48 -13.29 -3.36 -4.34
N LEU A 49 -14.17 -2.71 -3.57
CA LEU A 49 -13.83 -1.60 -2.69
C LEU A 49 -12.78 -2.04 -1.63
N PHE A 50 -13.02 -3.15 -0.95
CA PHE A 50 -12.09 -3.65 0.07
C PHE A 50 -10.75 -4.09 -0.53
N CYS A 51 -10.73 -4.68 -1.74
CA CYS A 51 -9.48 -4.97 -2.46
C CYS A 51 -8.72 -3.68 -2.80
N GLY A 52 -9.42 -2.61 -3.20
CA GLY A 52 -8.81 -1.30 -3.42
C GLY A 52 -8.18 -0.74 -2.14
N ILE A 53 -8.92 -0.76 -1.02
CA ILE A 53 -8.42 -0.31 0.28
C ILE A 53 -7.22 -1.18 0.73
N LEU A 54 -7.28 -2.49 0.53
CA LEU A 54 -6.20 -3.41 0.86
C LEU A 54 -4.92 -3.09 0.05
N PHE A 55 -5.07 -2.79 -1.23
CA PHE A 55 -3.96 -2.37 -2.10
C PHE A 55 -3.35 -1.04 -1.62
N LEU A 56 -4.17 -0.09 -1.17
CA LEU A 56 -3.70 1.18 -0.64
C LEU A 56 -2.96 1.01 0.69
N GLN A 57 -3.39 0.06 1.51
CA GLN A 57 -2.73 -0.23 2.77
C GLN A 57 -1.33 -0.83 2.55
N LYS A 58 -1.21 -1.76 1.61
CA LYS A 58 0.06 -2.38 1.19
C LYS A 58 0.00 -2.77 -0.27
N SER A 59 1.06 -2.50 -1.03
CA SER A 59 1.18 -2.88 -2.45
C SER A 59 1.00 -4.39 -2.69
N VAL A 60 1.35 -5.21 -1.71
CA VAL A 60 1.07 -6.67 -1.69
C VAL A 60 -0.43 -6.99 -1.81
N GLY A 61 -1.32 -6.09 -1.41
CA GLY A 61 -2.78 -6.24 -1.58
C GLY A 61 -3.22 -6.40 -3.03
N MET A 62 -2.38 -6.00 -4.01
CA MET A 62 -2.65 -6.23 -5.43
C MET A 62 -2.76 -7.73 -5.78
N TYR A 63 -2.03 -8.61 -5.09
CA TYR A 63 -2.13 -10.04 -5.32
C TYR A 63 -3.51 -10.59 -4.93
N TYR A 64 -4.13 -10.05 -3.89
CA TYR A 64 -5.51 -10.40 -3.52
C TYR A 64 -6.50 -10.04 -4.62
N PHE A 65 -6.39 -8.84 -5.18
CA PHE A 65 -7.19 -8.42 -6.31
C PHE A 65 -7.06 -9.40 -7.49
N LEU A 66 -5.83 -9.76 -7.87
CA LEU A 66 -5.57 -10.69 -8.97
C LEU A 66 -6.14 -12.09 -8.71
N ILE A 67 -5.97 -12.60 -7.48
CA ILE A 67 -6.50 -13.91 -7.08
C ILE A 67 -8.03 -13.92 -7.18
N ILE A 68 -8.70 -12.92 -6.64
CA ILE A 68 -10.17 -12.83 -6.67
C ILE A 68 -10.67 -12.67 -8.10
N LEU A 69 -10.05 -11.80 -8.90
CA LEU A 69 -10.39 -11.63 -10.31
C LEU A 69 -10.26 -12.96 -11.07
N PHE A 70 -9.16 -13.69 -10.85
CA PHE A 70 -8.96 -15.02 -11.43
C PHE A 70 -10.09 -15.97 -11.06
N PHE A 71 -10.46 -16.08 -9.78
CA PHE A 71 -11.56 -16.95 -9.35
C PHE A 71 -12.91 -16.54 -9.94
N ILE A 72 -13.22 -15.25 -10.02
CA ILE A 72 -14.45 -14.77 -10.66
C ILE A 72 -14.44 -15.16 -12.15
N THR A 73 -13.29 -15.13 -12.82
CA THR A 73 -13.18 -15.43 -14.25
C THR A 73 -13.29 -16.92 -14.56
N ILE A 74 -12.79 -17.81 -13.72
CA ILE A 74 -12.87 -19.27 -13.96
C ILE A 74 -14.20 -19.88 -13.52
N THR A 75 -14.89 -19.26 -12.55
CA THR A 75 -16.16 -19.81 -12.05
C THR A 75 -17.30 -19.54 -13.03
N LYS A 76 -18.16 -20.53 -13.22
CA LYS A 76 -19.36 -20.41 -14.07
C LYS A 76 -20.47 -19.68 -13.29
N TYR A 77 -20.52 -18.38 -13.40
CA TYR A 77 -21.60 -17.58 -12.84
C TYR A 77 -22.56 -17.10 -13.93
N SER A 78 -23.85 -16.99 -13.57
CA SER A 78 -24.79 -16.17 -14.34
C SER A 78 -24.34 -14.69 -14.26
N GLU A 79 -24.54 -13.92 -15.31
CA GLU A 79 -24.15 -12.49 -15.40
C GLU A 79 -22.66 -12.21 -15.06
N LYS A 80 -21.78 -13.13 -15.45
CA LYS A 80 -20.34 -13.07 -15.16
C LYS A 80 -19.70 -11.75 -15.54
N ILE A 81 -19.99 -11.24 -16.73
CA ILE A 81 -19.42 -9.96 -17.20
C ILE A 81 -19.83 -8.81 -16.28
N LYS A 82 -21.09 -8.76 -15.86
CA LYS A 82 -21.62 -7.74 -14.96
C LYS A 82 -20.92 -7.78 -13.60
N LYS A 83 -20.69 -8.97 -13.05
CA LYS A 83 -19.98 -9.20 -11.79
C LYS A 83 -18.53 -8.74 -11.86
N ILE A 84 -17.83 -9.12 -12.94
CA ILE A 84 -16.45 -8.68 -13.19
C ILE A 84 -16.40 -7.14 -13.33
N SER A 85 -17.31 -6.56 -14.10
CA SER A 85 -17.35 -5.11 -14.30
C SER A 85 -17.58 -4.36 -12.99
N LEU A 86 -18.53 -4.78 -12.15
CA LEU A 86 -18.80 -4.17 -10.86
C LEU A 86 -17.59 -4.28 -9.91
N PHE A 87 -16.94 -5.43 -9.87
CA PHE A 87 -15.72 -5.64 -9.09
C PHE A 87 -14.58 -4.71 -9.56
N LEU A 88 -14.33 -4.65 -10.88
CA LEU A 88 -13.28 -3.81 -11.46
C LEU A 88 -13.54 -2.32 -11.26
N ILE A 89 -14.77 -1.86 -11.53
CA ILE A 89 -15.14 -0.45 -11.39
C ILE A 89 -14.97 0.00 -9.94
N SER A 90 -15.45 -0.76 -8.97
CA SER A 90 -15.34 -0.41 -7.56
C SER A 90 -13.88 -0.39 -7.08
N TYR A 91 -13.05 -1.34 -7.50
CA TYR A 91 -11.61 -1.31 -7.25
C TYR A 91 -10.94 -0.06 -7.84
N LEU A 92 -11.22 0.23 -9.12
CA LEU A 92 -10.65 1.38 -9.83
C LEU A 92 -11.07 2.71 -9.21
N ILE A 93 -12.32 2.84 -8.74
CA ILE A 93 -12.79 4.06 -8.05
C ILE A 93 -11.88 4.37 -6.85
N VAL A 94 -11.55 3.38 -6.02
CA VAL A 94 -10.68 3.59 -4.87
C VAL A 94 -9.28 4.01 -5.33
N CYS A 95 -8.71 3.33 -6.33
CA CYS A 95 -7.39 3.67 -6.86
C CYS A 95 -7.36 5.09 -7.46
N LEU A 96 -8.40 5.47 -8.22
CA LEU A 96 -8.50 6.79 -8.84
C LEU A 96 -8.66 7.90 -7.79
N LEU A 97 -9.44 7.69 -6.73
CA LEU A 97 -9.57 8.66 -5.64
C LEU A 97 -8.22 8.95 -4.99
N VAL A 98 -7.42 7.91 -4.76
CA VAL A 98 -6.09 8.10 -4.18
C VAL A 98 -5.11 8.69 -5.19
N GLY A 99 -5.15 8.27 -6.44
CA GLY A 99 -4.37 8.89 -7.51
C GLY A 99 -4.66 10.39 -7.62
N TYR A 100 -5.93 10.77 -7.51
CA TYR A 100 -6.35 12.17 -7.53
C TYR A 100 -5.89 12.95 -6.29
N THR A 101 -6.00 12.38 -5.10
CA THR A 101 -5.48 13.04 -3.88
C THR A 101 -3.97 13.20 -3.91
N ASN A 102 -3.24 12.24 -4.46
CA ASN A 102 -1.80 12.35 -4.67
C ASN A 102 -1.46 13.44 -5.69
N TYR A 103 -2.23 13.54 -6.77
CA TYR A 103 -2.07 14.60 -7.75
C TYR A 103 -2.27 16.00 -7.13
N LEU A 104 -3.30 16.19 -6.30
CA LEU A 104 -3.54 17.45 -5.61
C LEU A 104 -2.42 17.84 -4.64
N ARG A 105 -1.73 16.83 -4.05
CA ARG A 105 -0.65 17.07 -3.08
C ARG A 105 0.71 17.31 -3.72
N SER A 106 1.02 16.59 -4.80
CA SER A 106 2.37 16.53 -5.36
C SER A 106 2.46 16.82 -6.85
N ASN A 107 1.34 17.22 -7.50
CA ASN A 107 1.20 17.35 -8.96
C ASN A 107 1.57 16.07 -9.74
N ASN A 108 1.71 14.94 -9.05
CA ASN A 108 2.02 13.65 -9.66
C ASN A 108 0.90 12.65 -9.41
N PHE A 109 0.39 12.04 -10.47
CA PHE A 109 -0.64 11.02 -10.37
C PHE A 109 -0.01 9.64 -10.21
N TYR A 110 -0.19 9.02 -9.04
CA TYR A 110 0.27 7.67 -8.78
C TYR A 110 -0.68 6.93 -7.84
N PHE A 111 -0.90 5.64 -8.12
CA PHE A 111 -1.83 4.79 -7.38
C PHE A 111 -1.21 4.14 -6.12
N THR A 112 0.11 4.09 -6.04
CA THR A 112 0.79 3.42 -4.94
C THR A 112 0.93 4.34 -3.74
N PRO A 113 0.77 3.82 -2.51
CA PRO A 113 1.16 4.56 -1.32
C PRO A 113 2.65 4.93 -1.40
N LEU A 114 2.98 6.14 -0.99
CA LEU A 114 4.37 6.64 -0.92
C LEU A 114 5.31 5.71 -0.11
N GLN A 115 4.76 4.97 0.84
CA GLN A 115 5.46 4.05 1.73
C GLN A 115 6.43 3.07 1.04
N THR A 116 6.12 2.62 -0.19
CA THR A 116 7.01 1.71 -0.92
C THR A 116 8.30 2.39 -1.37
N LYS A 117 8.21 3.66 -1.76
CA LYS A 117 9.39 4.46 -2.13
C LYS A 117 10.20 4.84 -0.90
N GLU A 118 9.53 5.21 0.19
CA GLU A 118 10.15 5.52 1.48
C GLU A 118 10.93 4.34 2.02
N ALA A 119 10.34 3.14 2.04
CA ALA A 119 11.04 1.92 2.49
C ALA A 119 12.30 1.65 1.66
N MET A 120 12.28 1.93 0.36
CA MET A 120 13.45 1.76 -0.50
C MET A 120 14.57 2.72 -0.13
N PHE A 121 14.26 4.00 0.12
CA PHE A 121 15.25 5.01 0.48
C PHE A 121 15.74 4.88 1.93
N ILE A 122 14.87 4.50 2.86
CA ILE A 122 15.20 4.45 4.29
C ILE A 122 15.94 3.16 4.66
N TYR A 123 15.59 2.02 4.04
CA TYR A 123 16.11 0.71 4.44
C TYR A 123 16.93 0.02 3.36
N VAL A 124 16.43 -0.05 2.13
CA VAL A 124 17.06 -0.86 1.08
C VAL A 124 18.34 -0.21 0.56
N LEU A 125 18.27 1.06 0.17
CA LEU A 125 19.45 1.78 -0.34
C LEU A 125 20.57 1.90 0.69
N PRO A 126 20.32 2.29 1.95
CA PRO A 126 21.36 2.30 2.96
C PRO A 126 21.99 0.93 3.17
N LYS A 127 21.20 -0.16 3.13
CA LYS A 127 21.72 -1.52 3.26
C LYS A 127 22.64 -1.91 2.11
N ILE A 128 22.27 -1.57 0.88
CA ILE A 128 23.11 -1.80 -0.30
C ILE A 128 24.43 -0.98 -0.20
N TYR A 129 24.33 0.28 0.28
CA TYR A 129 25.51 1.13 0.47
C TYR A 129 26.43 0.61 1.57
N GLU A 130 25.88 0.14 2.69
CA GLU A 130 26.61 -0.51 3.78
C GLU A 130 27.45 -1.69 3.25
N GLU A 131 26.82 -2.57 2.51
CA GLU A 131 27.47 -3.76 1.95
C GLU A 131 28.52 -3.41 0.87
N LYS A 132 28.18 -2.48 -0.03
CA LYS A 132 29.06 -2.08 -1.13
C LYS A 132 30.30 -1.33 -0.67
N TYR A 133 30.18 -0.43 0.31
CA TYR A 133 31.24 0.45 0.75
C TYR A 133 31.84 0.05 2.09
N LYS A 134 31.34 -1.02 2.72
CA LYS A 134 31.79 -1.53 4.03
C LYS A 134 31.78 -0.45 5.12
N ILE A 135 30.75 0.38 5.13
CA ILE A 135 30.50 1.46 6.09
C ILE A 135 29.30 1.10 6.98
N SER A 136 29.12 1.79 8.10
CA SER A 136 27.97 1.52 8.96
C SER A 136 26.66 1.95 8.28
N PHE A 137 25.53 1.33 8.65
CA PHE A 137 24.20 1.67 8.14
C PHE A 137 23.89 3.17 8.35
N LYS A 138 24.24 3.72 9.51
CA LYS A 138 24.05 5.15 9.84
C LYS A 138 24.83 6.07 8.89
N GLU A 139 26.06 5.72 8.60
CA GLU A 139 26.93 6.46 7.67
C GLU A 139 26.43 6.34 6.23
N ALA A 140 25.98 5.14 5.82
CA ALA A 140 25.38 4.91 4.51
C ALA A 140 24.13 5.77 4.30
N LYS A 141 23.24 5.81 5.30
CA LYS A 141 22.02 6.64 5.31
C LYS A 141 22.36 8.13 5.18
N SER A 142 23.31 8.63 5.98
CA SER A 142 23.77 10.04 5.93
C SER A 142 24.35 10.40 4.54
N LYS A 143 25.14 9.53 3.92
CA LYS A 143 25.68 9.74 2.57
C LYS A 143 24.58 9.81 1.51
N ILE A 144 23.55 8.96 1.63
CA ILE A 144 22.43 8.97 0.68
C ILE A 144 21.62 10.27 0.83
N ILE A 145 21.29 10.68 2.05
CA ILE A 145 20.58 11.93 2.32
C ILE A 145 21.35 13.12 1.73
N LYS A 146 22.68 13.19 1.99
CA LYS A 146 23.51 14.26 1.46
C LYS A 146 23.52 14.30 -0.07
N LYS A 147 23.64 13.14 -0.71
CA LYS A 147 23.58 13.05 -2.20
C LYS A 147 22.22 13.45 -2.74
N THR A 148 21.15 13.05 -2.08
CA THR A 148 19.79 13.41 -2.48
C THR A 148 19.56 14.91 -2.37
N LYS A 149 20.04 15.56 -1.29
CA LYS A 149 19.96 17.03 -1.14
C LYS A 149 20.69 17.75 -2.27
N ILE A 150 21.93 17.37 -2.55
CA ILE A 150 22.72 17.95 -3.66
C ILE A 150 21.98 17.80 -4.99
N TRP A 151 21.44 16.61 -5.27
CA TRP A 151 20.70 16.36 -6.50
C TRP A 151 19.43 17.21 -6.62
N ILE A 152 18.71 17.41 -5.51
CA ILE A 152 17.51 18.26 -5.42
C ILE A 152 17.87 19.71 -5.74
N ASP A 153 18.93 20.23 -5.16
CA ASP A 153 19.40 21.60 -5.36
C ASP A 153 19.85 21.83 -6.81
N GLU A 154 20.62 20.89 -7.38
CA GLU A 154 21.07 20.95 -8.77
C GLU A 154 19.92 20.89 -9.79
N ASN A 155 18.86 20.13 -9.51
CA ASN A 155 17.72 19.96 -10.40
C ASN A 155 16.56 20.93 -10.13
N LYS A 156 16.73 21.89 -9.18
CA LYS A 156 15.72 22.90 -8.81
C LYS A 156 14.34 22.26 -8.54
N VAL A 157 14.34 21.15 -7.81
CA VAL A 157 13.08 20.45 -7.45
C VAL A 157 12.24 21.37 -6.60
N ASP A 158 10.94 21.46 -6.88
CA ASP A 158 9.98 22.29 -6.17
C ASP A 158 10.03 22.04 -4.65
N ALA A 159 10.10 23.11 -3.85
CA ALA A 159 10.17 23.07 -2.38
C ALA A 159 9.05 22.22 -1.77
N LYS A 160 7.85 22.24 -2.37
CA LYS A 160 6.71 21.44 -1.94
C LYS A 160 6.94 19.93 -2.11
N ILE A 161 7.73 19.55 -3.11
CA ILE A 161 8.15 18.15 -3.34
C ILE A 161 9.27 17.78 -2.38
N GLN A 162 10.17 18.72 -2.08
CA GLN A 162 11.25 18.55 -1.10
C GLN A 162 10.67 18.29 0.30
N ASP A 163 9.74 19.13 0.76
CA ASP A 163 9.11 19.00 2.08
C ASP A 163 8.38 17.66 2.21
N ASN A 164 7.68 17.21 1.17
CA ASN A 164 7.02 15.91 1.19
C ASN A 164 8.01 14.72 1.16
N LEU A 165 9.13 14.83 0.46
CA LEU A 165 10.16 13.79 0.41
C LEU A 165 10.91 13.67 1.73
N PHE A 166 11.20 14.81 2.37
CA PHE A 166 11.99 14.84 3.61
C PHE A 166 11.14 14.75 4.87
N ALA A 167 9.97 15.37 4.92
CA ALA A 167 9.09 15.30 6.09
C ALA A 167 8.54 13.91 6.36
N THR A 168 8.27 13.14 5.30
CA THR A 168 7.77 11.78 5.43
C THR A 168 8.88 10.73 5.59
N SER A 169 10.05 10.95 4.94
CA SER A 169 11.12 9.94 4.89
C SER A 169 12.24 10.15 5.93
N PHE A 170 12.43 11.39 6.40
CA PHE A 170 13.58 11.75 7.25
C PHE A 170 13.21 12.68 8.41
N GLY A 171 11.93 12.97 8.59
CA GLY A 171 11.36 14.09 9.32
C GLY A 171 11.81 14.35 10.76
N SER A 172 12.38 13.41 11.49
CA SER A 172 12.85 13.63 12.85
C SER A 172 14.38 13.54 13.03
N GLU A 173 15.09 13.11 11.99
CA GLU A 173 16.55 12.87 12.10
C GLU A 173 17.39 13.96 11.43
N LEU A 174 16.77 14.99 10.83
CA LEU A 174 17.46 16.11 10.19
C LEU A 174 17.73 17.27 11.15
N ASP A 175 17.03 17.28 12.30
CA ASP A 175 17.16 18.33 13.33
C ASP A 175 18.13 17.94 14.47
N GLN A 176 18.82 16.81 14.35
CA GLN A 176 19.92 16.37 15.22
C GLN A 176 21.27 16.36 14.45
#